data_e1a28e7f6fcaa3c349b0ea3c6b9ed332
#
_entry.id   e1a28e7f6fcaa3c349b0ea3c6b9ed332
#
_cell.length_a   1.000
_cell.length_b   1.000
_cell.length_c   1.000
_cell.angle_alpha   90.00
_cell.angle_beta   90.00
_cell.angle_gamma   90.00
#
_symmetry.space_group_name_H-M   'P 1'
#
loop_
_entity.id
_entity.type
_entity.pdbx_description
1 polymer ?
#
loop_
_entity_poly.entity_id
_entity_poly.type
_entity_poly.pdbx_seq_one_letter_code
_entity_poly.pdbx_strand_id
1 'polypeptide(L)'
;MAHNSHAIPRKMGNYWLQDRLGSGYSGSIFKAYHVHDGTFVALKVQDVDHECPTNRYEQSIYPLLQGGEGMPRLWASGIEGRWHYLVISLLGKSLDSIYRQNLQLGHQRMDLRSVCSIAIQVIARLQIMHNREVLHRDIQLGNCAIGLKPEEETIYMIDFGFSKRYIDPYTRRHIPDSKQKRDFLGNYWFTSVNVHCKGKVPSRRDDLEAAALMFIHLLTPGGLAWTRNGVPKSDSAHDRIKRAKKNARPEELCRGMPSEFEEFLRYCRRLSFSECPDYDKWKDEFQALAEDSGFTDVERFIWPPPPVSKVQPQVVRPAPTRPTMDTDEMENVLNDLAKLQLDPPRPILGDQTNVPAPARKDNAKKPRDIISLSDSSEEGRPKPNGQPLPPRTPVRTRKASQLQKLRYSVLDSTDNAALAVAVEEFTEFLQLGSKTLTKEGFAFLDALYKQLADPSIFVHPLRTLRSANREDNQAPQPAHVKLGVVARLRREVGTASSNRVLANLVADFGAVTNKSSGRTITKDGFAFLEGLAARLHALN
;
A
#
# COMPACT_ATOMS: atom_id res chain seq x y z
N MET A 1 -19.96 10.08 38.80
CA MET A 1 -18.55 10.13 38.39
C MET A 1 -18.52 9.76 36.89
N ALA A 2 -18.36 10.76 36.03
CA ALA A 2 -18.24 10.52 34.59
C ALA A 2 -16.89 9.86 34.33
N HIS A 3 -16.88 8.58 34.04
CA HIS A 3 -15.69 7.88 33.59
C HIS A 3 -15.23 8.49 32.27
N ASN A 4 -14.01 8.98 32.26
CA ASN A 4 -13.30 9.48 31.09
C ASN A 4 -13.15 8.32 30.08
N SER A 5 -14.17 8.12 29.24
CA SER A 5 -14.33 6.96 28.33
C SER A 5 -13.32 6.89 27.18
N HIS A 6 -12.36 7.83 27.14
CA HIS A 6 -11.38 7.96 26.05
C HIS A 6 -9.95 7.50 26.40
N ALA A 7 -9.69 7.17 27.67
CA ALA A 7 -8.36 6.72 28.06
C ALA A 7 -8.13 5.25 27.68
N ILE A 8 -6.93 4.95 27.15
CA ILE A 8 -6.50 3.58 26.89
C ILE A 8 -6.34 2.86 28.23
N PRO A 9 -7.00 1.70 28.46
CA PRO A 9 -6.85 0.92 29.68
C PRO A 9 -5.40 0.51 29.92
N ARG A 10 -4.98 0.44 31.17
CA ARG A 10 -3.64 -0.05 31.54
C ARG A 10 -3.47 -1.55 31.35
N LYS A 11 -4.57 -2.32 31.26
CA LYS A 11 -4.59 -3.75 31.03
C LYS A 11 -5.48 -4.05 29.84
N MET A 12 -4.99 -4.89 28.93
CA MET A 12 -5.73 -5.39 27.77
C MET A 12 -5.58 -6.91 27.68
N GLY A 13 -6.67 -7.63 27.87
CA GLY A 13 -6.62 -9.08 28.04
C GLY A 13 -5.66 -9.46 29.17
N ASN A 14 -4.70 -10.33 28.90
CA ASN A 14 -3.67 -10.77 29.85
C ASN A 14 -2.38 -9.93 29.81
N TYR A 15 -2.44 -8.72 29.26
CA TYR A 15 -1.25 -7.88 29.08
C TYR A 15 -1.38 -6.56 29.82
N TRP A 16 -0.31 -6.21 30.55
CA TRP A 16 -0.21 -4.93 31.26
C TRP A 16 0.65 -3.97 30.46
N LEU A 17 0.07 -2.82 30.10
CA LEU A 17 0.72 -1.77 29.32
C LEU A 17 1.74 -1.01 30.17
N GLN A 18 2.91 -0.79 29.58
CA GLN A 18 4.00 0.02 30.13
C GLN A 18 4.21 1.28 29.28
N ASP A 19 5.46 1.56 28.93
CA ASP A 19 5.85 2.72 28.16
C ASP A 19 5.28 2.69 26.75
N ARG A 20 4.89 3.87 26.27
CA ARG A 20 4.46 4.06 24.91
C ARG A 20 5.68 4.09 23.98
N LEU A 21 5.78 3.12 23.09
CA LEU A 21 6.86 3.00 22.11
C LEU A 21 6.68 3.94 20.91
N GLY A 22 5.43 4.23 20.55
CA GLY A 22 5.13 5.09 19.41
C GLY A 22 3.65 5.37 19.24
N SER A 23 3.35 6.31 18.36
CA SER A 23 1.98 6.59 17.93
C SER A 23 1.99 7.14 16.51
N GLY A 24 0.96 6.83 15.77
CA GLY A 24 0.79 7.27 14.38
C GLY A 24 -0.66 7.16 13.95
N TYR A 25 -0.86 7.22 12.65
CA TYR A 25 -2.19 7.08 12.05
C TYR A 25 -2.86 5.74 12.38
N SER A 26 -2.07 4.67 12.47
CA SER A 26 -2.55 3.31 12.78
C SER A 26 -2.77 3.06 14.29
N GLY A 27 -2.76 4.10 15.14
CA GLY A 27 -2.97 3.97 16.58
C GLY A 27 -1.72 4.19 17.42
N SER A 28 -1.69 3.61 18.61
CA SER A 28 -0.58 3.70 19.57
C SER A 28 0.03 2.33 19.82
N ILE A 29 1.34 2.29 20.01
CA ILE A 29 2.09 1.07 20.33
C ILE A 29 2.70 1.22 21.70
N PHE A 30 2.51 0.22 22.55
CA PHE A 30 3.02 0.16 23.92
C PHE A 30 3.94 -1.05 24.09
N LYS A 31 4.96 -0.90 24.91
CA LYS A 31 5.61 -2.03 25.56
C LYS A 31 4.62 -2.59 26.58
N ALA A 32 4.46 -3.89 26.60
CA ALA A 32 3.58 -4.55 27.57
C ALA A 32 4.24 -5.85 28.04
N TYR A 33 3.76 -6.41 29.13
CA TYR A 33 4.16 -7.74 29.59
C TYR A 33 2.94 -8.61 29.86
N HIS A 34 3.09 -9.89 29.59
CA HIS A 34 2.08 -10.88 29.90
C HIS A 34 2.03 -11.14 31.42
N VAL A 35 0.84 -11.07 32.02
CA VAL A 35 0.69 -11.05 33.48
C VAL A 35 1.06 -12.37 34.17
N HIS A 36 1.09 -13.51 33.47
CA HIS A 36 1.35 -14.81 34.07
C HIS A 36 2.82 -15.23 33.98
N ASP A 37 3.50 -14.93 32.89
CA ASP A 37 4.88 -15.37 32.65
C ASP A 37 5.89 -14.21 32.53
N GLY A 38 5.43 -12.97 32.54
CA GLY A 38 6.28 -11.79 32.46
C GLY A 38 6.89 -11.52 31.09
N THR A 39 6.52 -12.28 30.04
CA THR A 39 7.05 -12.11 28.70
C THR A 39 6.73 -10.72 28.15
N PHE A 40 7.76 -10.00 27.68
CA PHE A 40 7.60 -8.69 27.07
C PHE A 40 7.14 -8.80 25.62
N VAL A 41 6.19 -7.93 25.26
CA VAL A 41 5.56 -7.86 23.93
C VAL A 41 5.38 -6.40 23.52
N ALA A 42 5.11 -6.17 22.23
CA ALA A 42 4.57 -4.91 21.75
C ALA A 42 3.05 -5.05 21.60
N LEU A 43 2.31 -4.06 22.06
CA LEU A 43 0.86 -4.04 22.02
C LEU A 43 0.39 -2.82 21.23
N LYS A 44 -0.14 -3.10 20.01
CA LYS A 44 -0.67 -2.07 19.11
C LYS A 44 -2.15 -1.88 19.39
N VAL A 45 -2.55 -0.65 19.70
CA VAL A 45 -3.91 -0.28 20.12
C VAL A 45 -4.51 0.71 19.14
N GLN A 46 -5.72 0.45 18.68
CA GLN A 46 -6.48 1.34 17.82
C GLN A 46 -7.93 1.41 18.29
N ASP A 47 -8.53 2.58 18.18
CA ASP A 47 -9.97 2.75 18.44
C ASP A 47 -10.79 1.92 17.43
N VAL A 48 -11.81 1.19 17.90
CA VAL A 48 -12.69 0.40 17.02
C VAL A 48 -13.45 1.26 16.01
N ASP A 49 -13.70 2.54 16.37
CA ASP A 49 -14.37 3.53 15.53
C ASP A 49 -13.39 4.34 14.66
N HIS A 50 -12.13 3.95 14.62
CA HIS A 50 -11.14 4.65 13.80
C HIS A 50 -11.52 4.63 12.32
N GLU A 51 -11.38 5.76 11.62
CA GLU A 51 -11.76 5.92 10.20
C GLU A 51 -11.12 4.87 9.28
N CYS A 52 -9.93 4.38 9.64
CA CYS A 52 -9.22 3.32 8.94
C CYS A 52 -8.83 2.22 9.92
N PRO A 53 -9.60 1.13 10.01
CA PRO A 53 -9.40 0.06 10.98
C PRO A 53 -8.22 -0.85 10.59
N THR A 54 -6.99 -0.29 10.61
CA THR A 54 -5.77 -0.98 10.18
C THR A 54 -5.46 -2.19 11.05
N ASN A 55 -5.65 -2.11 12.37
CA ASN A 55 -5.40 -3.24 13.27
C ASN A 55 -6.25 -4.47 12.94
N ARG A 56 -7.54 -4.26 12.69
CA ARG A 56 -8.46 -5.35 12.34
C ARG A 56 -8.04 -6.03 11.03
N TYR A 57 -7.58 -5.24 10.08
CA TYR A 57 -7.10 -5.74 8.80
C TYR A 57 -5.74 -6.45 8.97
N GLU A 58 -4.81 -5.84 9.69
CA GLU A 58 -3.49 -6.38 9.99
C GLU A 58 -3.58 -7.74 10.70
N GLN A 59 -4.53 -7.91 11.62
CA GLN A 59 -4.83 -9.19 12.26
C GLN A 59 -5.06 -10.32 11.24
N SER A 60 -5.70 -10.05 10.11
CA SER A 60 -5.96 -11.05 9.07
C SER A 60 -4.74 -11.40 8.22
N ILE A 61 -3.73 -10.52 8.21
CA ILE A 61 -2.48 -10.71 7.44
C ILE A 61 -1.46 -11.53 8.23
N TYR A 62 -1.37 -11.33 9.55
CA TYR A 62 -0.38 -12.02 10.38
C TYR A 62 -0.33 -13.54 10.19
N PRO A 63 -1.47 -14.28 10.16
CA PRO A 63 -1.44 -15.73 9.96
C PRO A 63 -0.77 -16.18 8.67
N LEU A 64 -0.84 -15.35 7.62
CA LEU A 64 -0.20 -15.63 6.34
C LEU A 64 1.33 -15.52 6.42
N LEU A 65 1.84 -14.69 7.33
CA LEU A 65 3.26 -14.36 7.45
C LEU A 65 3.96 -15.08 8.60
N GLN A 66 3.24 -15.81 9.46
CA GLN A 66 3.82 -16.47 10.63
C GLN A 66 4.91 -17.49 10.25
N GLY A 67 5.99 -17.52 11.06
CA GLY A 67 7.16 -18.38 10.84
C GLY A 67 8.05 -17.98 9.67
N GLY A 68 7.81 -16.83 9.03
CA GLY A 68 8.76 -16.25 8.09
C GLY A 68 9.89 -15.56 8.83
N GLU A 69 11.11 -15.74 8.36
CA GLU A 69 12.27 -15.03 8.92
C GLU A 69 12.08 -13.52 8.81
N GLY A 70 12.34 -12.80 9.90
CA GLY A 70 12.11 -11.35 9.98
C GLY A 70 10.63 -10.94 9.91
N MET A 71 9.69 -11.86 10.20
CA MET A 71 8.27 -11.58 10.37
C MET A 71 7.91 -11.64 11.85
N PRO A 72 7.34 -10.57 12.45
CA PRO A 72 6.95 -10.60 13.85
C PRO A 72 5.82 -11.60 14.09
N ARG A 73 5.82 -12.20 15.27
CA ARG A 73 4.76 -13.12 15.68
C ARG A 73 3.57 -12.33 16.24
N LEU A 74 2.37 -12.72 15.85
CA LEU A 74 1.13 -12.32 16.52
C LEU A 74 0.84 -13.34 17.63
N TRP A 75 0.88 -12.87 18.88
CA TRP A 75 0.63 -13.71 20.07
C TRP A 75 -0.84 -13.75 20.43
N ALA A 76 -1.50 -12.61 20.35
CA ALA A 76 -2.91 -12.48 20.68
C ALA A 76 -3.50 -11.23 19.97
N SER A 77 -4.81 -11.20 19.91
CA SER A 77 -5.57 -10.04 19.50
C SER A 77 -6.93 -10.03 20.20
N GLY A 78 -7.54 -8.86 20.34
CA GLY A 78 -8.84 -8.75 20.98
C GLY A 78 -9.38 -7.33 20.96
N ILE A 79 -10.53 -7.18 21.61
CA ILE A 79 -11.18 -5.90 21.85
C ILE A 79 -11.36 -5.75 23.36
N GLU A 80 -10.93 -4.62 23.90
CA GLU A 80 -11.14 -4.24 25.29
C GLU A 80 -11.87 -2.90 25.32
N GLY A 81 -13.15 -2.93 25.65
CA GLY A 81 -14.02 -1.77 25.54
C GLY A 81 -14.09 -1.28 24.09
N ARG A 82 -13.66 -0.04 23.86
CA ARG A 82 -13.59 0.56 22.51
C ARG A 82 -12.25 0.37 21.81
N TRP A 83 -11.32 -0.41 22.36
CA TRP A 83 -9.96 -0.53 21.87
C TRP A 83 -9.72 -1.91 21.26
N HIS A 84 -9.44 -1.95 19.96
CA HIS A 84 -8.91 -3.13 19.30
C HIS A 84 -7.40 -3.20 19.52
N TYR A 85 -6.89 -4.34 19.98
CA TYR A 85 -5.46 -4.52 20.23
C TYR A 85 -4.88 -5.74 19.51
N LEU A 86 -3.62 -5.61 19.13
CA LEU A 86 -2.77 -6.68 18.62
C LEU A 86 -1.55 -6.83 19.53
N VAL A 87 -1.26 -8.05 19.94
CA VAL A 87 -0.08 -8.40 20.73
C VAL A 87 0.92 -9.05 19.81
N ILE A 88 2.04 -8.38 19.57
CA ILE A 88 3.04 -8.79 18.61
C ILE A 88 4.43 -8.87 19.24
N SER A 89 5.39 -9.48 18.55
CA SER A 89 6.78 -9.52 19.00
C SER A 89 7.28 -8.13 19.36
N LEU A 90 7.91 -8.01 20.54
CA LEU A 90 8.64 -6.79 20.90
C LEU A 90 9.96 -6.79 20.11
N LEU A 91 10.23 -5.71 19.42
CA LEU A 91 11.43 -5.53 18.59
C LEU A 91 12.28 -4.37 19.12
N GLY A 92 13.47 -4.24 18.59
CA GLY A 92 14.40 -3.17 18.88
C GLY A 92 14.08 -1.88 18.10
N LYS A 93 15.12 -1.11 17.80
CA LYS A 93 14.98 0.16 17.09
C LYS A 93 14.55 -0.04 15.64
N SER A 94 13.71 0.87 15.14
CA SER A 94 13.45 0.94 13.69
C SER A 94 14.67 1.49 12.95
N LEU A 95 14.78 1.16 11.65
CA LEU A 95 15.81 1.72 10.78
C LEU A 95 15.71 3.26 10.69
N ASP A 96 14.52 3.83 10.84
CA ASP A 96 14.33 5.28 10.93
C ASP A 96 15.02 5.86 12.18
N SER A 97 14.86 5.20 13.34
CA SER A 97 15.53 5.60 14.57
C SER A 97 17.06 5.48 14.46
N ILE A 98 17.54 4.41 13.83
CA ILE A 98 18.98 4.19 13.57
C ILE A 98 19.51 5.26 12.63
N TYR A 99 18.80 5.54 11.52
CA TYR A 99 19.20 6.58 10.56
C TYR A 99 19.25 7.97 11.21
N ARG A 100 18.26 8.34 12.02
CA ARG A 100 18.24 9.60 12.77
C ARG A 100 19.41 9.69 13.76
N GLN A 101 19.69 8.60 14.48
CA GLN A 101 20.86 8.53 15.38
C GLN A 101 22.15 8.74 14.60
N ASN A 102 22.29 8.13 13.43
CA ASN A 102 23.46 8.30 12.57
C ASN A 102 23.65 9.78 12.15
N LEU A 103 22.55 10.47 11.78
CA LEU A 103 22.60 11.90 11.46
C LEU A 103 22.98 12.76 12.68
N GLN A 104 22.49 12.42 13.89
CA GLN A 104 22.84 13.12 15.13
C GLN A 104 24.31 12.96 15.51
N LEU A 105 24.96 11.85 15.11
CA LEU A 105 26.40 11.62 15.26
C LEU A 105 27.24 12.42 14.25
N GLY A 106 26.62 13.22 13.39
CA GLY A 106 27.29 14.06 12.39
C GLY A 106 27.51 13.40 11.03
N HIS A 107 27.08 12.16 10.85
CA HIS A 107 27.15 11.51 9.55
C HIS A 107 26.06 12.05 8.63
N GLN A 108 26.39 12.33 7.38
CA GLN A 108 25.41 12.84 6.41
C GLN A 108 24.57 11.73 5.74
N ARG A 109 25.03 10.49 5.79
CA ARG A 109 24.43 9.31 5.16
C ARG A 109 24.83 8.05 5.93
N MET A 110 24.14 6.94 5.66
CA MET A 110 24.56 5.63 6.17
C MET A 110 25.81 5.14 5.42
N ASP A 111 26.59 4.29 6.06
CA ASP A 111 27.71 3.61 5.45
C ASP A 111 27.24 2.52 4.46
N LEU A 112 28.08 2.21 3.47
CA LEU A 112 27.74 1.29 2.39
C LEU A 112 27.50 -0.14 2.91
N ARG A 113 28.32 -0.61 3.90
CA ARG A 113 28.15 -1.94 4.48
C ARG A 113 26.76 -2.11 5.08
N SER A 114 26.33 -1.17 5.91
CA SER A 114 25.00 -1.20 6.53
C SER A 114 23.89 -1.16 5.49
N VAL A 115 24.04 -0.38 4.40
CA VAL A 115 23.01 -0.32 3.35
C VAL A 115 22.96 -1.59 2.52
N CYS A 116 24.08 -2.24 2.21
CA CYS A 116 24.10 -3.57 1.57
C CYS A 116 23.39 -4.61 2.45
N SER A 117 23.69 -4.65 3.76
CA SER A 117 23.01 -5.54 4.70
C SER A 117 21.49 -5.29 4.75
N ILE A 118 21.08 -4.02 4.80
CA ILE A 118 19.65 -3.65 4.75
C ILE A 118 19.01 -4.11 3.43
N ALA A 119 19.69 -3.93 2.30
CA ALA A 119 19.17 -4.30 0.99
C ALA A 119 18.96 -5.82 0.90
N ILE A 120 19.96 -6.61 1.25
CA ILE A 120 19.89 -8.09 1.25
C ILE A 120 18.72 -8.56 2.12
N GLN A 121 18.63 -8.08 3.36
CA GLN A 121 17.59 -8.55 4.28
C GLN A 121 16.20 -8.06 3.89
N VAL A 122 16.01 -6.79 3.49
CA VAL A 122 14.71 -6.27 3.07
C VAL A 122 14.21 -6.97 1.82
N ILE A 123 15.07 -7.24 0.83
CA ILE A 123 14.71 -8.00 -0.37
C ILE A 123 14.30 -9.43 0.02
N ALA A 124 15.02 -10.08 0.93
CA ALA A 124 14.66 -11.41 1.44
C ALA A 124 13.29 -11.40 2.16
N ARG A 125 12.98 -10.39 2.97
CA ARG A 125 11.67 -10.25 3.63
C ARG A 125 10.54 -10.02 2.61
N LEU A 126 10.77 -9.20 1.59
CA LEU A 126 9.81 -9.01 0.50
C LEU A 126 9.59 -10.30 -0.29
N GLN A 127 10.65 -11.08 -0.56
CA GLN A 127 10.53 -12.40 -1.19
C GLN A 127 9.61 -13.33 -0.37
N ILE A 128 9.81 -13.39 0.96
CA ILE A 128 8.96 -14.19 1.87
C ILE A 128 7.51 -13.73 1.80
N MET A 129 7.25 -12.42 1.89
CA MET A 129 5.88 -11.87 1.82
C MET A 129 5.23 -12.15 0.47
N HIS A 130 5.95 -11.92 -0.61
CA HIS A 130 5.43 -12.10 -1.97
C HIS A 130 5.20 -13.57 -2.31
N ASN A 131 6.05 -14.49 -1.84
CA ASN A 131 5.84 -15.94 -1.97
C ASN A 131 4.60 -16.42 -1.18
N ARG A 132 4.23 -15.68 -0.13
CA ARG A 132 3.01 -15.89 0.65
C ARG A 132 1.83 -15.03 0.15
N GLU A 133 1.94 -14.54 -1.09
CA GLU A 133 0.90 -13.80 -1.81
C GLU A 133 0.53 -12.43 -1.20
N VAL A 134 1.38 -11.87 -0.36
CA VAL A 134 1.14 -10.62 0.35
C VAL A 134 2.06 -9.52 -0.17
N LEU A 135 1.49 -8.36 -0.57
CA LEU A 135 2.22 -7.11 -0.78
C LEU A 135 2.24 -6.31 0.52
N HIS A 136 3.36 -5.66 0.81
CA HIS A 136 3.47 -4.77 1.98
C HIS A 136 2.76 -3.43 1.77
N ARG A 137 3.06 -2.74 0.66
CA ARG A 137 2.46 -1.50 0.20
C ARG A 137 2.82 -0.24 1.00
N ASP A 138 3.62 -0.38 2.05
CA ASP A 138 4.11 0.73 2.86
C ASP A 138 5.56 0.52 3.30
N ILE A 139 6.45 0.26 2.33
CA ILE A 139 7.89 0.09 2.59
C ILE A 139 8.48 1.44 2.97
N GLN A 140 9.06 1.50 4.18
CA GLN A 140 9.74 2.67 4.72
C GLN A 140 10.61 2.29 5.92
N LEU A 141 11.55 3.16 6.28
CA LEU A 141 12.48 2.94 7.38
C LEU A 141 11.79 2.70 8.74
N GLY A 142 10.64 3.35 8.96
CA GLY A 142 9.82 3.16 10.16
C GLY A 142 9.19 1.78 10.27
N ASN A 143 9.00 1.10 9.14
CA ASN A 143 8.38 -0.23 9.06
C ASN A 143 9.40 -1.37 8.93
N CYS A 144 10.68 -1.07 9.19
CA CYS A 144 11.76 -2.04 9.35
C CYS A 144 12.39 -1.83 10.74
N ALA A 145 12.47 -2.88 11.54
CA ALA A 145 13.03 -2.83 12.89
C ALA A 145 14.03 -3.96 13.10
N ILE A 146 15.05 -3.75 13.92
CA ILE A 146 15.97 -4.82 14.32
C ILE A 146 15.33 -5.69 15.40
N GLY A 147 15.74 -6.95 15.49
CA GLY A 147 15.34 -7.83 16.59
C GLY A 147 15.88 -7.37 17.94
N LEU A 148 15.48 -8.06 19.00
CA LEU A 148 16.12 -8.01 20.30
C LEU A 148 17.08 -9.20 20.44
N LYS A 149 18.04 -9.11 21.38
CA LYS A 149 18.95 -10.23 21.65
C LYS A 149 18.22 -11.56 21.84
N PRO A 150 18.65 -12.60 21.17
CA PRO A 150 19.89 -12.73 20.36
C PRO A 150 19.72 -12.38 18.86
N GLU A 151 18.59 -11.81 18.42
CA GLU A 151 18.24 -11.57 17.03
C GLU A 151 18.45 -10.11 16.58
N GLU A 152 19.29 -9.34 17.28
CA GLU A 152 19.55 -7.92 17.00
C GLU A 152 20.19 -7.66 15.61
N GLU A 153 20.68 -8.68 14.96
CA GLU A 153 21.27 -8.63 13.62
C GLU A 153 20.24 -8.89 12.51
N THR A 154 19.03 -9.26 12.88
CA THR A 154 17.93 -9.56 11.96
C THR A 154 17.03 -8.34 11.81
N ILE A 155 16.75 -7.96 10.56
CA ILE A 155 15.77 -6.93 10.22
C ILE A 155 14.38 -7.59 10.06
N TYR A 156 13.43 -7.05 10.79
CA TYR A 156 12.02 -7.43 10.77
C TYR A 156 11.21 -6.41 9.96
N MET A 157 10.27 -6.92 9.15
CA MET A 157 9.23 -6.09 8.52
C MET A 157 8.04 -6.00 9.46
N ILE A 158 7.51 -4.79 9.66
CA ILE A 158 6.41 -4.50 10.59
C ILE A 158 5.33 -3.63 9.96
N ASP A 159 4.19 -3.52 10.62
CA ASP A 159 3.02 -2.72 10.21
C ASP A 159 2.38 -3.19 8.90
N PHE A 160 1.65 -4.29 8.98
CA PHE A 160 0.91 -4.86 7.84
C PHE A 160 -0.48 -4.25 7.65
N GLY A 161 -0.77 -3.12 8.28
CA GLY A 161 -2.07 -2.45 8.21
C GLY A 161 -2.49 -2.01 6.80
N PHE A 162 -1.51 -1.82 5.91
CA PHE A 162 -1.75 -1.53 4.49
C PHE A 162 -1.46 -2.72 3.56
N SER A 163 -1.01 -3.85 4.08
CA SER A 163 -0.68 -5.04 3.28
C SER A 163 -1.91 -5.59 2.56
N LYS A 164 -1.71 -6.36 1.50
CA LYS A 164 -2.81 -6.93 0.72
C LYS A 164 -2.38 -8.21 0.01
N ARG A 165 -3.27 -9.22 0.03
CA ARG A 165 -3.10 -10.36 -0.89
C ARG A 165 -3.25 -9.89 -2.34
N TYR A 166 -2.30 -10.28 -3.19
CA TYR A 166 -2.30 -9.95 -4.61
C TYR A 166 -2.67 -11.13 -5.51
N ILE A 167 -2.75 -12.33 -4.94
CA ILE A 167 -3.32 -13.52 -5.58
C ILE A 167 -4.70 -13.74 -5.00
N ASP A 168 -5.68 -13.85 -5.87
CA ASP A 168 -7.05 -14.20 -5.48
C ASP A 168 -7.07 -15.65 -4.94
N PRO A 169 -7.59 -15.89 -3.72
CA PRO A 169 -7.52 -17.20 -3.08
C PRO A 169 -8.35 -18.27 -3.79
N TYR A 170 -9.38 -17.89 -4.53
CA TYR A 170 -10.29 -18.81 -5.22
C TYR A 170 -9.83 -19.09 -6.65
N THR A 171 -9.52 -18.04 -7.40
CA THR A 171 -9.13 -18.18 -8.81
C THR A 171 -7.64 -18.44 -9.00
N ARG A 172 -6.83 -18.28 -7.95
CA ARG A 172 -5.36 -18.40 -7.96
C ARG A 172 -4.67 -17.47 -8.98
N ARG A 173 -5.38 -16.43 -9.42
CA ARG A 173 -4.87 -15.44 -10.37
C ARG A 173 -4.39 -14.18 -9.67
N HIS A 174 -3.42 -13.54 -10.27
CA HIS A 174 -2.98 -12.21 -9.85
C HIS A 174 -4.14 -11.22 -9.98
N ILE A 175 -4.27 -10.29 -9.02
CA ILE A 175 -5.24 -9.18 -9.11
C ILE A 175 -5.02 -8.43 -10.43
N PRO A 176 -6.09 -7.97 -11.11
CA PRO A 176 -5.95 -7.33 -12.42
C PRO A 176 -5.29 -5.95 -12.32
N ASP A 177 -4.49 -5.60 -13.34
CA ASP A 177 -4.01 -4.24 -13.57
C ASP A 177 -5.17 -3.36 -14.04
N SER A 178 -5.75 -2.61 -13.13
CA SER A 178 -6.87 -1.73 -13.42
C SER A 178 -6.40 -0.41 -14.00
N LYS A 179 -7.03 0.05 -15.08
CA LYS A 179 -6.83 1.39 -15.65
C LYS A 179 -7.41 2.51 -14.78
N GLN A 180 -8.30 2.18 -13.84
CA GLN A 180 -8.94 3.16 -12.97
C GLN A 180 -7.95 3.72 -11.97
N LYS A 181 -7.85 5.05 -11.91
CA LYS A 181 -7.03 5.74 -10.90
C LYS A 181 -7.58 5.44 -9.50
N ARG A 182 -6.66 5.20 -8.58
CA ARG A 182 -6.94 4.95 -7.16
C ARG A 182 -6.44 6.12 -6.33
N ASP A 183 -7.07 6.29 -5.19
CA ASP A 183 -6.59 7.21 -4.16
C ASP A 183 -5.21 6.73 -3.66
N PHE A 184 -4.38 7.70 -3.28
CA PHE A 184 -3.05 7.43 -2.78
C PHE A 184 -3.12 6.66 -1.45
N LEU A 185 -2.33 5.61 -1.35
CA LEU A 185 -2.13 4.80 -0.16
C LEU A 185 -0.64 4.47 -0.02
N GLY A 186 -0.13 4.50 1.20
CA GLY A 186 1.27 4.29 1.55
C GLY A 186 1.97 5.58 1.96
N ASN A 187 3.29 5.56 2.04
CA ASN A 187 4.08 6.72 2.45
C ASN A 187 4.42 7.63 1.27
N TYR A 188 4.53 8.92 1.56
CA TYR A 188 4.83 9.94 0.53
C TYR A 188 6.24 9.82 -0.05
N TRP A 189 7.18 9.20 0.67
CA TRP A 189 8.60 9.30 0.33
C TRP A 189 9.07 8.19 -0.59
N PHE A 190 8.72 6.94 -0.31
CA PHE A 190 9.26 5.79 -1.01
C PHE A 190 8.26 5.08 -1.94
N THR A 191 6.94 5.27 -1.77
CA THR A 191 5.95 4.64 -2.67
C THR A 191 6.31 4.88 -4.15
N SER A 192 6.22 3.83 -4.96
CA SER A 192 6.63 3.80 -6.37
C SER A 192 6.00 4.90 -7.23
N VAL A 193 6.64 5.23 -8.34
CA VAL A 193 6.09 6.20 -9.31
C VAL A 193 4.76 5.72 -9.88
N ASN A 194 4.60 4.41 -10.11
CA ASN A 194 3.34 3.87 -10.64
C ASN A 194 2.18 4.06 -9.67
N VAL A 195 2.37 3.78 -8.40
CA VAL A 195 1.33 3.94 -7.38
C VAL A 195 1.12 5.42 -7.05
N HIS A 196 2.19 6.12 -6.66
CA HIS A 196 2.09 7.49 -6.13
C HIS A 196 1.71 8.52 -7.20
N CYS A 197 2.37 8.47 -8.37
CA CYS A 197 2.21 9.50 -9.40
C CYS A 197 1.13 9.16 -10.43
N LYS A 198 0.92 7.87 -10.72
CA LYS A 198 -0.01 7.41 -11.75
C LYS A 198 -1.31 6.82 -11.19
N GLY A 199 -1.41 6.62 -9.85
CA GLY A 199 -2.59 6.02 -9.19
C GLY A 199 -2.88 4.60 -9.64
N LYS A 200 -1.83 3.82 -9.98
CA LYS A 200 -1.95 2.44 -10.43
C LYS A 200 -2.18 1.47 -9.27
N VAL A 201 -2.67 0.29 -9.59
CA VAL A 201 -2.74 -0.82 -8.65
C VAL A 201 -1.32 -1.25 -8.27
N PRO A 202 -0.98 -1.37 -6.98
CA PRO A 202 0.33 -1.86 -6.58
C PRO A 202 0.49 -3.36 -6.87
N SER A 203 1.72 -3.76 -7.22
CA SER A 203 2.14 -5.14 -7.36
C SER A 203 3.53 -5.34 -6.75
N ARG A 204 4.14 -6.51 -6.89
CA ARG A 204 5.47 -6.84 -6.32
C ARG A 204 6.55 -5.83 -6.69
N ARG A 205 6.56 -5.35 -7.95
CA ARG A 205 7.53 -4.35 -8.44
C ARG A 205 7.46 -3.03 -7.67
N ASP A 206 6.28 -2.68 -7.15
CA ASP A 206 6.05 -1.41 -6.46
C ASP A 206 6.62 -1.44 -5.03
N ASP A 207 6.58 -2.58 -4.35
CA ASP A 207 7.27 -2.79 -3.07
C ASP A 207 8.79 -2.76 -3.27
N LEU A 208 9.31 -3.37 -4.35
CA LEU A 208 10.74 -3.31 -4.68
C LEU A 208 11.21 -1.91 -5.10
N GLU A 209 10.43 -1.14 -5.88
CA GLU A 209 10.78 0.25 -6.20
C GLU A 209 10.82 1.10 -4.92
N ALA A 210 9.89 0.86 -3.98
CA ALA A 210 9.91 1.54 -2.70
C ALA A 210 11.16 1.20 -1.88
N ALA A 211 11.58 -0.07 -1.85
CA ALA A 211 12.82 -0.51 -1.22
C ALA A 211 14.05 0.13 -1.90
N ALA A 212 14.13 0.14 -3.23
CA ALA A 212 15.21 0.80 -3.97
C ALA A 212 15.34 2.29 -3.62
N LEU A 213 14.22 3.02 -3.59
CA LEU A 213 14.22 4.43 -3.18
C LEU A 213 14.64 4.61 -1.72
N MET A 214 14.31 3.67 -0.84
CA MET A 214 14.74 3.67 0.57
C MET A 214 16.26 3.45 0.69
N PHE A 215 16.86 2.52 -0.07
CA PHE A 215 18.31 2.29 -0.08
C PHE A 215 19.07 3.51 -0.61
N ILE A 216 18.62 4.10 -1.72
CA ILE A 216 19.19 5.33 -2.28
C ILE A 216 19.07 6.49 -1.27
N HIS A 217 17.95 6.60 -0.55
CA HIS A 217 17.77 7.60 0.51
C HIS A 217 18.84 7.49 1.59
N LEU A 218 19.16 6.27 2.03
CA LEU A 218 20.16 6.02 3.07
C LEU A 218 21.57 6.43 2.64
N LEU A 219 21.90 6.28 1.35
CA LEU A 219 23.20 6.65 0.78
C LEU A 219 23.28 8.11 0.30
N THR A 220 22.12 8.80 0.19
CA THR A 220 22.10 10.19 -0.24
C THR A 220 22.41 11.12 0.94
N PRO A 221 23.40 12.01 0.86
CA PRO A 221 23.64 13.00 1.91
C PRO A 221 22.38 13.84 2.22
N GLY A 222 21.90 13.77 3.48
CA GLY A 222 20.67 14.41 3.90
C GLY A 222 19.39 13.83 3.30
N GLY A 223 19.45 12.62 2.71
CA GLY A 223 18.33 11.91 2.13
C GLY A 223 17.85 12.46 0.78
N LEU A 224 16.86 11.79 0.18
CA LEU A 224 16.25 12.19 -1.09
C LEU A 224 15.66 13.60 -1.01
N ALA A 225 15.82 14.40 -2.06
CA ALA A 225 15.43 15.81 -2.07
C ALA A 225 13.97 16.07 -1.64
N TRP A 226 13.05 15.20 -2.02
CA TRP A 226 11.63 15.35 -1.67
C TRP A 226 11.26 14.92 -0.25
N THR A 227 12.18 14.32 0.52
CA THR A 227 11.94 13.93 1.92
C THR A 227 12.27 15.05 2.90
N ARG A 228 13.09 16.03 2.50
CA ARG A 228 13.66 17.07 3.38
C ARG A 228 12.64 18.00 4.01
N ASN A 229 11.49 18.19 3.35
CA ASN A 229 10.43 19.09 3.82
C ASN A 229 9.37 18.38 4.69
N GLY A 230 9.63 17.13 5.08
CA GLY A 230 8.69 16.34 5.86
C GLY A 230 7.42 15.94 5.10
N VAL A 231 6.38 15.56 5.86
CA VAL A 231 5.09 15.15 5.30
C VAL A 231 4.38 16.35 4.65
N PRO A 232 3.85 16.23 3.42
CA PRO A 232 3.18 17.33 2.75
C PRO A 232 1.90 17.73 3.48
N LYS A 233 1.75 19.02 3.79
CA LYS A 233 0.59 19.57 4.51
C LYS A 233 -0.48 20.14 3.58
N SER A 234 -0.25 20.15 2.28
CA SER A 234 -1.18 20.66 1.26
C SER A 234 -1.08 19.86 -0.03
N ASP A 235 -2.14 19.90 -0.85
CA ASP A 235 -2.16 19.25 -2.15
C ASP A 235 -1.03 19.75 -3.06
N SER A 236 -0.72 21.04 -3.02
CA SER A 236 0.39 21.63 -3.79
C SER A 236 1.76 21.09 -3.35
N ALA A 237 1.96 20.84 -2.05
CA ALA A 237 3.17 20.21 -1.53
C ALA A 237 3.25 18.74 -1.97
N HIS A 238 2.13 18.03 -1.92
CA HIS A 238 2.02 16.66 -2.42
C HIS A 238 2.31 16.57 -3.93
N ASP A 239 1.77 17.48 -4.72
CA ASP A 239 2.02 17.51 -6.17
C ASP A 239 3.48 17.86 -6.51
N ARG A 240 4.18 18.65 -5.67
CA ARG A 240 5.63 18.86 -5.81
C ARG A 240 6.41 17.55 -5.63
N ILE A 241 6.06 16.74 -4.62
CA ILE A 241 6.69 15.43 -4.41
C ILE A 241 6.44 14.52 -5.61
N LYS A 242 5.20 14.43 -6.10
CA LYS A 242 4.86 13.63 -7.29
C LYS A 242 5.67 14.03 -8.52
N ARG A 243 5.78 15.35 -8.77
CA ARG A 243 6.59 15.88 -9.88
C ARG A 243 8.08 15.54 -9.71
N ALA A 244 8.64 15.73 -8.51
CA ALA A 244 10.02 15.39 -8.22
C ALA A 244 10.32 13.91 -8.47
N LYS A 245 9.49 13.00 -7.94
CA LYS A 245 9.62 11.54 -8.17
C LYS A 245 9.48 11.15 -9.65
N LYS A 246 8.50 11.73 -10.35
CA LYS A 246 8.23 11.41 -11.76
C LYS A 246 9.39 11.82 -12.67
N ASN A 247 10.03 12.94 -12.36
CA ASN A 247 11.12 13.50 -13.17
C ASN A 247 12.50 12.96 -12.75
N ALA A 248 12.61 12.32 -11.58
CA ALA A 248 13.88 11.80 -11.09
C ALA A 248 14.34 10.58 -11.91
N ARG A 249 15.45 10.75 -12.60
CA ARG A 249 16.10 9.68 -13.36
C ARG A 249 16.99 8.85 -12.45
N PRO A 250 17.08 7.52 -12.65
CA PRO A 250 17.93 6.66 -11.82
C PRO A 250 19.38 7.12 -11.77
N GLU A 251 19.97 7.51 -12.91
CA GLU A 251 21.34 8.02 -13.00
C GLU A 251 21.59 9.30 -12.22
N GLU A 252 20.55 10.14 -12.05
CA GLU A 252 20.64 11.36 -11.24
C GLU A 252 20.53 11.05 -9.75
N LEU A 253 19.64 10.12 -9.39
CA LEU A 253 19.42 9.71 -8.01
C LEU A 253 20.63 8.96 -7.43
N CYS A 254 21.29 8.14 -8.25
CA CYS A 254 22.39 7.27 -7.83
C CYS A 254 23.77 7.86 -8.13
N ARG A 255 23.86 9.14 -8.50
CA ARG A 255 25.15 9.77 -8.82
C ARG A 255 26.14 9.66 -7.68
N GLY A 256 27.30 9.03 -7.95
CA GLY A 256 28.36 8.79 -6.95
C GLY A 256 28.06 7.65 -5.97
N MET A 257 27.09 6.80 -6.28
CA MET A 257 26.83 5.52 -5.61
C MET A 257 27.35 4.37 -6.49
N PRO A 258 27.54 3.18 -5.93
CA PRO A 258 27.75 1.96 -6.72
C PRO A 258 26.63 1.74 -7.73
N SER A 259 26.98 1.19 -8.91
CA SER A 259 26.07 1.01 -10.06
C SER A 259 24.87 0.14 -9.74
N GLU A 260 25.00 -0.81 -8.82
CA GLU A 260 24.00 -1.78 -8.41
C GLU A 260 22.72 -1.11 -7.91
N PHE A 261 22.83 0.04 -7.24
CA PHE A 261 21.65 0.80 -6.78
C PHE A 261 20.87 1.42 -7.95
N GLU A 262 21.57 1.93 -8.96
CA GLU A 262 20.93 2.45 -10.17
C GLU A 262 20.29 1.32 -10.96
N GLU A 263 21.00 0.22 -11.17
CA GLU A 263 20.53 -0.94 -11.91
C GLU A 263 19.34 -1.59 -11.24
N PHE A 264 19.34 -1.71 -9.90
CA PHE A 264 18.21 -2.22 -9.14
C PHE A 264 16.97 -1.33 -9.32
N LEU A 265 17.11 -0.01 -9.21
CA LEU A 265 15.98 0.90 -9.45
C LEU A 265 15.46 0.81 -10.89
N ARG A 266 16.36 0.71 -11.89
CA ARG A 266 15.98 0.51 -13.29
C ARG A 266 15.26 -0.83 -13.49
N TYR A 267 15.76 -1.88 -12.86
CA TYR A 267 15.14 -3.20 -12.88
C TYR A 267 13.71 -3.15 -12.33
N CYS A 268 13.51 -2.61 -11.12
CA CYS A 268 12.18 -2.48 -10.52
C CYS A 268 11.18 -1.73 -11.42
N ARG A 269 11.63 -0.66 -12.08
CA ARG A 269 10.79 0.16 -12.97
C ARG A 269 10.46 -0.51 -14.30
N ARG A 270 11.25 -1.51 -14.75
CA ARG A 270 11.04 -2.27 -15.99
C ARG A 270 10.14 -3.48 -15.80
N LEU A 271 10.04 -4.02 -14.59
CA LEU A 271 9.19 -5.16 -14.30
C LEU A 271 7.74 -4.93 -14.77
N SER A 272 7.18 -5.93 -15.41
CA SER A 272 5.75 -5.96 -15.76
C SER A 272 4.88 -6.09 -14.51
N PHE A 273 3.59 -5.79 -14.61
CA PHE A 273 2.68 -5.75 -13.46
C PHE A 273 2.59 -7.07 -12.68
N SER A 274 2.49 -8.19 -13.38
CA SER A 274 2.34 -9.53 -12.78
C SER A 274 3.65 -10.32 -12.74
N GLU A 275 4.74 -9.74 -13.23
CA GLU A 275 6.03 -10.39 -13.29
C GLU A 275 6.56 -10.76 -11.92
N CYS A 276 7.16 -11.95 -11.81
CA CYS A 276 7.85 -12.37 -10.60
C CYS A 276 9.25 -11.75 -10.58
N PRO A 277 9.57 -10.91 -9.58
CA PRO A 277 10.92 -10.40 -9.45
C PRO A 277 11.94 -11.51 -9.17
N ASP A 278 13.15 -11.32 -9.68
CA ASP A 278 14.29 -12.15 -9.36
C ASP A 278 14.96 -11.60 -8.08
N TYR A 279 14.48 -12.07 -6.93
CA TYR A 279 14.96 -11.61 -5.62
C TYR A 279 16.35 -12.15 -5.33
N ASP A 280 16.64 -13.39 -5.72
CA ASP A 280 17.90 -14.06 -5.43
C ASP A 280 19.04 -13.35 -6.15
N LYS A 281 18.87 -13.05 -7.43
CA LYS A 281 19.83 -12.24 -8.19
C LYS A 281 20.19 -10.95 -7.44
N TRP A 282 19.21 -10.20 -6.96
CA TRP A 282 19.49 -8.91 -6.35
C TRP A 282 20.08 -8.99 -4.94
N LYS A 283 19.80 -10.06 -4.20
CA LYS A 283 20.52 -10.36 -2.96
C LYS A 283 22.00 -10.65 -3.26
N ASP A 284 22.26 -11.49 -4.27
CA ASP A 284 23.61 -11.86 -4.68
C ASP A 284 24.40 -10.64 -5.22
N GLU A 285 23.78 -9.75 -6.00
CA GLU A 285 24.41 -8.52 -6.50
C GLU A 285 24.82 -7.58 -5.34
N PHE A 286 23.95 -7.39 -4.32
CA PHE A 286 24.32 -6.60 -3.13
C PHE A 286 25.32 -7.30 -2.22
N GLN A 287 25.34 -8.62 -2.19
CA GLN A 287 26.36 -9.41 -1.50
C GLN A 287 27.72 -9.24 -2.19
N ALA A 288 27.77 -9.42 -3.51
CA ALA A 288 28.98 -9.23 -4.30
C ALA A 288 29.55 -7.81 -4.17
N LEU A 289 28.68 -6.78 -4.26
CA LEU A 289 29.09 -5.38 -4.03
C LEU A 289 29.75 -5.19 -2.67
N ALA A 290 29.20 -5.82 -1.63
CA ALA A 290 29.76 -5.71 -0.29
C ALA A 290 31.12 -6.41 -0.18
N GLU A 291 31.25 -7.61 -0.75
CA GLU A 291 32.51 -8.37 -0.78
C GLU A 291 33.59 -7.62 -1.57
N ASP A 292 33.26 -7.08 -2.74
CA ASP A 292 34.15 -6.24 -3.56
C ASP A 292 34.59 -4.96 -2.84
N SER A 293 33.71 -4.45 -1.94
CA SER A 293 34.04 -3.31 -1.06
C SER A 293 34.82 -3.71 0.19
N GLY A 294 35.18 -4.99 0.34
CA GLY A 294 35.98 -5.52 1.46
C GLY A 294 35.18 -5.71 2.75
N PHE A 295 33.85 -5.80 2.68
CA PHE A 295 33.00 -6.06 3.84
C PHE A 295 32.71 -7.56 3.98
N THR A 296 32.74 -8.04 5.22
CA THR A 296 32.36 -9.41 5.58
C THR A 296 31.05 -9.42 6.38
N ASP A 297 30.41 -10.57 6.48
CA ASP A 297 29.22 -10.82 7.30
C ASP A 297 28.08 -9.81 7.04
N VAL A 298 27.86 -9.43 5.79
CA VAL A 298 26.83 -8.44 5.42
C VAL A 298 25.40 -9.01 5.42
N GLU A 299 25.26 -10.31 5.54
CA GLU A 299 23.97 -10.96 5.78
C GLU A 299 23.41 -10.58 7.16
N ARG A 300 24.28 -10.17 8.09
CA ARG A 300 23.95 -9.78 9.45
C ARG A 300 24.00 -8.25 9.57
N PHE A 301 22.92 -7.65 10.03
CA PHE A 301 22.89 -6.21 10.28
C PHE A 301 23.56 -5.87 11.60
N ILE A 302 24.75 -5.27 11.52
CA ILE A 302 25.53 -4.86 12.70
C ILE A 302 25.52 -3.35 12.79
N TRP A 303 25.02 -2.83 13.92
CA TRP A 303 24.98 -1.40 14.19
C TRP A 303 25.47 -1.06 15.62
N PRO A 304 26.41 -0.13 15.82
CA PRO A 304 27.17 0.58 14.77
C PRO A 304 28.02 -0.37 13.94
N PRO A 305 28.35 -0.01 12.68
CA PRO A 305 29.15 -0.86 11.82
C PRO A 305 30.54 -1.09 12.46
N PRO A 306 31.13 -2.27 12.33
CA PRO A 306 32.48 -2.53 12.81
C PRO A 306 33.46 -1.57 12.14
N PRO A 307 34.51 -1.13 12.85
CA PRO A 307 35.54 -0.30 12.24
C PRO A 307 36.11 -1.04 11.04
N VAL A 308 36.16 -0.36 9.89
CA VAL A 308 36.82 -0.93 8.70
C VAL A 308 38.24 -1.25 9.10
N SER A 309 38.57 -2.53 9.21
CA SER A 309 39.93 -2.97 9.35
C SER A 309 40.67 -2.40 8.14
N LYS A 310 41.57 -1.45 8.35
CA LYS A 310 42.47 -1.06 7.29
C LYS A 310 43.27 -2.33 6.98
N VAL A 311 42.81 -3.09 6.01
CA VAL A 311 43.60 -4.12 5.39
C VAL A 311 44.83 -3.34 4.90
N GLN A 312 45.93 -3.49 5.61
CA GLN A 312 47.20 -3.03 5.07
C GLN A 312 47.27 -3.69 3.69
N PRO A 313 47.50 -2.91 2.62
CA PRO A 313 47.62 -3.51 1.32
C PRO A 313 48.69 -4.59 1.51
N GLN A 314 48.31 -5.86 1.41
CA GLN A 314 49.26 -6.94 1.34
C GLN A 314 50.19 -6.49 0.22
N VAL A 315 51.46 -6.27 0.55
CA VAL A 315 52.49 -6.05 -0.42
C VAL A 315 52.40 -7.27 -1.34
N VAL A 316 51.68 -7.08 -2.45
CA VAL A 316 51.60 -8.07 -3.51
C VAL A 316 53.05 -8.28 -3.89
N ARG A 317 53.65 -9.40 -3.42
CA ARG A 317 54.92 -9.84 -3.98
C ARG A 317 54.69 -9.86 -5.48
N PRO A 318 55.55 -9.16 -6.27
CA PRO A 318 55.38 -9.16 -7.71
C PRO A 318 55.29 -10.63 -8.15
N ALA A 319 54.17 -10.96 -8.82
CA ALA A 319 54.04 -12.24 -9.45
C ALA A 319 55.28 -12.49 -10.31
N PRO A 320 55.83 -13.72 -10.35
CA PRO A 320 56.98 -14.02 -11.19
C PRO A 320 56.62 -13.51 -12.59
N THR A 321 57.44 -12.62 -13.10
CA THR A 321 57.34 -12.05 -14.45
C THR A 321 57.08 -13.18 -15.41
N ARG A 322 55.92 -13.20 -16.02
CA ARG A 322 55.69 -14.00 -17.23
C ARG A 322 56.78 -13.58 -18.23
N PRO A 323 57.41 -14.53 -18.89
CA PRO A 323 58.38 -14.18 -19.93
C PRO A 323 57.64 -13.26 -20.93
N THR A 324 58.15 -12.07 -21.13
CA THR A 324 57.76 -11.18 -22.20
C THR A 324 57.92 -11.97 -23.50
N MET A 325 56.82 -12.21 -24.19
CA MET A 325 56.88 -12.70 -25.57
C MET A 325 57.83 -11.77 -26.36
N ASP A 326 58.76 -12.37 -27.06
CA ASP A 326 59.68 -11.63 -27.89
C ASP A 326 58.88 -10.81 -28.92
N THR A 327 59.33 -9.60 -29.21
CA THR A 327 58.68 -8.71 -30.17
C THR A 327 58.51 -9.36 -31.53
N ASP A 328 59.39 -10.26 -31.91
CA ASP A 328 59.34 -11.01 -33.16
C ASP A 328 58.22 -12.06 -33.21
N GLU A 329 57.82 -12.66 -32.06
CA GLU A 329 56.67 -13.57 -31.98
C GLU A 329 55.32 -12.82 -32.09
N MET A 330 55.24 -11.61 -31.54
CA MET A 330 54.03 -10.80 -31.64
C MET A 330 53.83 -10.24 -33.05
N GLU A 331 54.89 -9.89 -33.75
CA GLU A 331 54.86 -9.47 -35.14
C GLU A 331 54.44 -10.61 -36.10
N ASN A 332 54.89 -11.84 -35.83
CA ASN A 332 54.45 -13.03 -36.57
C ASN A 332 52.95 -13.34 -36.36
N VAL A 333 52.40 -13.21 -35.15
CA VAL A 333 50.97 -13.40 -34.88
C VAL A 333 50.15 -12.31 -35.57
N LEU A 334 50.61 -11.07 -35.62
CA LEU A 334 49.94 -9.97 -36.31
C LEU A 334 49.97 -10.16 -37.84
N ASN A 335 51.05 -10.67 -38.38
CA ASN A 335 51.21 -10.97 -39.81
C ASN A 335 50.32 -12.17 -40.26
N ASP A 336 50.13 -13.16 -39.40
CA ASP A 336 49.20 -14.27 -39.63
C ASP A 336 47.75 -13.88 -39.55
N LEU A 337 47.39 -12.96 -38.63
CA LEU A 337 46.05 -12.35 -38.56
C LEU A 337 45.75 -11.47 -39.79
N ALA A 338 46.76 -10.78 -40.36
CA ALA A 338 46.59 -9.97 -41.56
C ALA A 338 46.42 -10.82 -42.85
N LYS A 339 46.81 -12.09 -42.80
CA LYS A 339 46.60 -13.05 -43.92
C LYS A 339 45.22 -13.69 -43.95
N LEU A 340 44.39 -13.52 -42.93
CA LEU A 340 43.00 -13.96 -42.93
C LEU A 340 42.19 -12.98 -43.75
N GLN A 341 41.99 -13.29 -45.04
CA GLN A 341 41.04 -12.61 -45.91
C GLN A 341 39.64 -12.93 -45.43
N LEU A 342 39.04 -11.96 -44.77
CA LEU A 342 37.59 -11.96 -44.54
C LEU A 342 36.90 -11.46 -45.80
N ASP A 343 36.09 -12.32 -46.45
CA ASP A 343 35.28 -11.95 -47.59
C ASP A 343 34.38 -10.73 -47.23
N PRO A 344 34.26 -9.74 -48.14
CA PRO A 344 33.41 -8.59 -47.92
C PRO A 344 31.93 -9.02 -47.93
N PRO A 345 31.09 -8.42 -47.07
CA PRO A 345 29.66 -8.72 -47.06
C PRO A 345 29.02 -8.29 -48.38
N ARG A 346 28.22 -9.18 -48.96
CA ARG A 346 27.44 -8.92 -50.17
C ARG A 346 26.40 -7.82 -49.91
N PRO A 347 26.21 -6.89 -50.86
CA PRO A 347 25.21 -5.83 -50.74
C PRO A 347 23.80 -6.42 -50.92
N ILE A 348 22.94 -6.11 -49.96
CA ILE A 348 21.48 -6.32 -50.12
C ILE A 348 20.95 -5.17 -50.95
N LEU A 349 20.30 -5.52 -52.08
CA LEU A 349 19.67 -4.60 -53.03
C LEU A 349 18.66 -3.69 -52.32
N GLY A 350 18.71 -2.44 -52.75
CA GLY A 350 17.82 -1.40 -52.33
C GLY A 350 16.40 -1.50 -52.86
N ASP A 351 15.54 -0.70 -52.28
CA ASP A 351 14.43 -0.15 -53.05
C ASP A 351 14.31 1.36 -52.76
N GLN A 352 14.13 2.08 -53.88
CA GLN A 352 14.09 3.52 -53.97
C GLN A 352 12.68 4.03 -53.66
N THR A 353 12.56 5.19 -53.06
CA THR A 353 11.78 6.28 -53.66
C THR A 353 11.97 7.59 -52.87
N ASN A 354 12.63 8.50 -53.55
CA ASN A 354 12.31 9.89 -53.84
C ASN A 354 12.06 10.92 -52.70
N VAL A 355 13.03 11.79 -52.62
CA VAL A 355 12.98 13.19 -52.18
C VAL A 355 12.34 14.06 -53.28
N PRO A 356 11.70 15.25 -53.07
CA PRO A 356 12.46 16.43 -52.66
C PRO A 356 11.77 17.40 -51.67
N ALA A 357 12.60 18.18 -51.00
CA ALA A 357 12.23 19.49 -50.40
C ALA A 357 12.07 20.59 -51.48
N PRO A 358 11.37 21.70 -51.21
CA PRO A 358 12.15 22.88 -50.89
C PRO A 358 11.55 23.93 -49.89
N ALA A 359 12.48 24.54 -49.20
CA ALA A 359 12.71 25.98 -48.96
C ALA A 359 11.59 26.96 -48.48
N ARG A 360 11.92 27.59 -47.33
CA ARG A 360 11.86 29.00 -46.93
C ARG A 360 10.55 29.78 -46.95
N LYS A 361 10.21 30.39 -45.82
CA LYS A 361 10.30 31.87 -45.63
C LYS A 361 10.13 32.25 -44.16
N ASP A 362 11.02 33.15 -43.77
CA ASP A 362 11.07 33.95 -42.54
C ASP A 362 9.80 34.77 -42.33
N ASN A 363 9.45 35.00 -41.09
CA ASN A 363 9.09 36.35 -40.63
C ASN A 363 9.17 36.45 -39.10
N ALA A 364 10.10 37.27 -38.70
CA ALA A 364 10.25 37.80 -37.37
C ALA A 364 9.18 38.84 -37.05
N LYS A 365 8.66 38.88 -35.83
CA LYS A 365 8.31 40.16 -35.16
C LYS A 365 8.49 40.05 -33.66
N LYS A 366 9.19 41.05 -33.19
CA LYS A 366 9.66 41.37 -31.84
C LYS A 366 8.52 41.96 -30.95
N PRO A 367 8.85 42.33 -29.71
CA PRO A 367 8.03 42.18 -28.50
C PRO A 367 7.36 43.50 -28.06
N ARG A 368 6.48 43.42 -27.08
CA ARG A 368 6.04 44.58 -26.26
C ARG A 368 5.90 44.15 -24.82
N ASP A 369 6.75 44.61 -24.00
CA ASP A 369 6.77 45.71 -23.01
C ASP A 369 5.85 45.50 -21.80
N ILE A 370 6.47 45.25 -20.72
CA ILE A 370 6.54 45.76 -19.35
C ILE A 370 5.52 46.88 -19.04
N ILE A 371 4.68 46.66 -18.04
CA ILE A 371 4.21 47.71 -17.15
C ILE A 371 4.30 47.21 -15.71
N SER A 372 5.19 47.81 -14.97
CA SER A 372 5.25 47.89 -13.51
C SER A 372 4.41 49.08 -13.01
N LEU A 373 3.73 48.90 -11.90
CA LEU A 373 3.31 49.97 -10.97
C LEU A 373 3.00 49.28 -9.64
N SER A 374 3.81 49.37 -8.66
CA SER A 374 4.10 50.31 -7.59
C SER A 374 2.92 50.56 -6.63
N ASP A 375 3.21 50.21 -5.37
CA ASP A 375 2.86 50.77 -4.08
C ASP A 375 1.63 51.66 -3.91
N SER A 376 0.83 51.34 -2.92
CA SER A 376 0.53 52.29 -1.85
C SER A 376 -0.08 51.63 -0.61
N SER A 377 0.54 51.91 0.48
CA SER A 377 0.14 51.76 1.87
C SER A 377 -1.20 52.43 2.20
N GLU A 378 -1.98 51.84 3.11
CA GLU A 378 -2.65 52.63 4.15
C GLU A 378 -3.06 51.78 5.36
N GLU A 379 -2.78 52.31 6.50
CA GLU A 379 -3.04 51.86 7.86
C GLU A 379 -4.51 52.04 8.26
N GLY A 380 -4.99 51.16 9.19
CA GLY A 380 -5.82 51.72 10.24
C GLY A 380 -7.08 51.02 10.70
N ARG A 381 -6.95 50.16 11.79
CA ARG A 381 -7.89 50.02 12.94
C ARG A 381 -9.17 49.15 12.80
N PRO A 382 -9.82 48.76 13.94
CA PRO A 382 -9.46 47.62 14.79
C PRO A 382 -10.58 46.55 14.88
N LYS A 383 -10.23 45.38 15.48
CA LYS A 383 -11.08 44.22 15.76
C LYS A 383 -12.29 44.55 16.66
N PRO A 384 -13.35 43.69 16.59
CA PRO A 384 -13.84 43.12 17.82
C PRO A 384 -13.83 41.59 17.82
N ASN A 385 -13.68 41.09 19.05
CA ASN A 385 -13.67 39.68 19.46
C ASN A 385 -14.80 38.85 18.88
N GLY A 386 -14.43 37.70 18.30
CA GLY A 386 -15.33 36.61 18.01
C GLY A 386 -14.61 35.29 18.27
N GLN A 387 -15.15 34.49 19.15
CA GLN A 387 -14.68 33.15 19.49
C GLN A 387 -14.50 32.27 18.26
N PRO A 388 -13.49 31.37 18.21
CA PRO A 388 -13.32 30.46 17.08
C PRO A 388 -14.43 29.42 17.08
N LEU A 389 -15.20 29.39 16.00
CA LEU A 389 -16.09 28.30 15.65
C LEU A 389 -15.28 27.01 15.46
N PRO A 390 -15.77 25.84 15.92
CA PRO A 390 -15.09 24.57 15.72
C PRO A 390 -14.92 24.28 14.22
N PRO A 391 -13.83 23.61 13.81
CA PRO A 391 -13.57 23.31 12.41
C PRO A 391 -14.67 22.45 11.82
N ARG A 392 -15.32 22.93 10.77
CA ARG A 392 -16.29 22.16 9.99
C ARG A 392 -15.55 20.97 9.34
N THR A 393 -15.84 19.78 9.77
CA THR A 393 -15.43 18.54 9.11
C THR A 393 -15.93 18.54 7.66
N PRO A 394 -15.11 18.10 6.68
CA PRO A 394 -15.53 18.04 5.29
C PRO A 394 -16.77 17.15 5.13
N VAL A 395 -17.73 17.60 4.35
CA VAL A 395 -19.04 16.93 4.10
C VAL A 395 -18.87 15.46 3.64
N ARG A 396 -17.74 15.12 3.03
CA ARG A 396 -17.41 13.78 2.52
C ARG A 396 -17.10 12.77 3.63
N THR A 397 -16.46 13.19 4.72
CA THR A 397 -16.18 12.34 5.90
C THR A 397 -17.44 12.03 6.71
N ARG A 398 -18.34 12.99 6.81
CA ARG A 398 -19.61 12.82 7.55
C ARG A 398 -20.53 11.79 6.87
N LYS A 399 -20.53 11.74 5.53
CA LYS A 399 -21.32 10.78 4.75
C LYS A 399 -20.85 9.34 4.90
N ALA A 400 -19.55 9.10 4.82
CA ALA A 400 -18.96 7.77 4.98
C ALA A 400 -19.19 7.22 6.39
N SER A 401 -19.04 8.06 7.41
CA SER A 401 -19.27 7.70 8.81
C SER A 401 -20.74 7.31 9.09
N GLN A 402 -21.69 7.99 8.45
CA GLN A 402 -23.11 7.69 8.64
C GLN A 402 -23.52 6.38 7.97
N LEU A 403 -23.05 6.11 6.75
CA LEU A 403 -23.27 4.82 6.07
C LEU A 403 -22.63 3.65 6.83
N GLN A 404 -21.48 3.90 7.46
CA GLN A 404 -20.83 2.89 8.29
C GLN A 404 -21.64 2.58 9.55
N LYS A 405 -22.26 3.59 10.21
CA LYS A 405 -23.18 3.38 11.33
C LYS A 405 -24.38 2.54 10.93
N LEU A 406 -25.01 2.86 9.80
CA LEU A 406 -26.12 2.09 9.26
C LEU A 406 -25.76 0.63 8.96
N ARG A 407 -24.54 0.39 8.48
CA ARG A 407 -24.03 -0.97 8.30
C ARG A 407 -23.90 -1.73 9.63
N TYR A 408 -23.44 -1.08 10.69
CA TYR A 408 -23.39 -1.71 12.02
C TYR A 408 -24.78 -1.97 12.57
N SER A 409 -25.75 -1.05 12.38
CA SER A 409 -27.14 -1.25 12.74
C SER A 409 -27.70 -2.53 12.09
N VAL A 410 -27.37 -2.80 10.82
CA VAL A 410 -27.75 -4.06 10.15
C VAL A 410 -27.10 -5.27 10.82
N LEU A 411 -25.81 -5.20 11.15
CA LEU A 411 -25.08 -6.34 11.76
C LEU A 411 -25.54 -6.65 13.18
N ASP A 412 -26.04 -5.63 13.89
CA ASP A 412 -26.55 -5.75 15.27
C ASP A 412 -28.05 -6.04 15.31
N SER A 413 -28.73 -6.09 14.15
CA SER A 413 -30.17 -6.36 14.05
C SER A 413 -30.48 -7.80 14.43
N THR A 414 -31.47 -7.98 15.30
CA THR A 414 -31.93 -9.29 15.83
C THR A 414 -33.21 -9.79 15.20
N ASP A 415 -33.90 -8.95 14.45
CA ASP A 415 -35.19 -9.24 13.80
C ASP A 415 -35.40 -8.44 12.50
N ASN A 416 -36.44 -8.78 11.76
CA ASN A 416 -36.76 -8.14 10.50
C ASN A 416 -37.22 -6.69 10.66
N ALA A 417 -37.78 -6.31 11.79
CA ALA A 417 -38.21 -4.93 12.03
C ALA A 417 -37.00 -4.01 12.17
N ALA A 418 -35.95 -4.44 12.89
CA ALA A 418 -34.70 -3.70 13.00
C ALA A 418 -34.01 -3.57 11.64
N LEU A 419 -34.02 -4.63 10.81
CA LEU A 419 -33.48 -4.58 9.45
C LEU A 419 -34.29 -3.62 8.56
N ALA A 420 -35.60 -3.59 8.69
CA ALA A 420 -36.47 -2.68 7.94
C ALA A 420 -36.13 -1.22 8.25
N VAL A 421 -35.99 -0.85 9.54
CA VAL A 421 -35.61 0.48 9.97
C VAL A 421 -34.25 0.87 9.40
N ALA A 422 -33.27 -0.04 9.44
CA ALA A 422 -31.93 0.22 8.86
C ALA A 422 -31.99 0.48 7.35
N VAL A 423 -32.86 -0.22 6.61
CA VAL A 423 -33.08 -0.02 5.17
C VAL A 423 -33.81 1.31 4.89
N GLU A 424 -34.74 1.71 5.72
CA GLU A 424 -35.44 3.00 5.63
C GLU A 424 -34.45 4.16 5.82
N GLU A 425 -33.68 4.14 6.90
CA GLU A 425 -32.66 5.15 7.17
C GLU A 425 -31.62 5.23 6.07
N PHE A 426 -31.20 4.09 5.51
CA PHE A 426 -30.29 4.03 4.37
C PHE A 426 -30.90 4.67 3.13
N THR A 427 -32.15 4.39 2.86
CA THR A 427 -32.91 4.92 1.71
C THR A 427 -33.07 6.42 1.81
N GLU A 428 -33.50 6.92 2.97
CA GLU A 428 -33.66 8.35 3.26
C GLU A 428 -32.33 9.09 3.14
N PHE A 429 -31.25 8.52 3.72
CA PHE A 429 -29.91 9.09 3.62
C PHE A 429 -29.43 9.25 2.17
N LEU A 430 -29.75 8.31 1.29
CA LEU A 430 -29.41 8.37 -0.13
C LEU A 430 -30.32 9.34 -0.90
N GLN A 431 -31.59 9.48 -0.53
CA GLN A 431 -32.53 10.43 -1.14
C GLN A 431 -32.18 11.88 -0.85
N LEU A 432 -31.77 12.16 0.40
CA LEU A 432 -31.35 13.50 0.86
C LEU A 432 -29.94 13.88 0.37
N GLY A 433 -29.13 12.89 -0.05
CA GLY A 433 -27.74 13.06 -0.46
C GLY A 433 -27.49 12.94 -1.97
N SER A 434 -26.25 12.57 -2.32
CA SER A 434 -25.92 12.20 -3.71
C SER A 434 -26.48 10.80 -3.99
N LYS A 435 -27.52 10.65 -4.71
CA LYS A 435 -28.16 9.36 -5.09
C LYS A 435 -27.23 8.26 -5.62
N THR A 436 -25.93 8.34 -5.27
CA THR A 436 -24.86 7.46 -5.76
C THR A 436 -24.37 6.56 -4.64
N LEU A 437 -24.35 5.25 -4.88
CA LEU A 437 -23.76 4.28 -3.96
C LEU A 437 -22.24 4.42 -3.91
N THR A 438 -21.74 4.71 -2.73
CA THR A 438 -20.31 4.68 -2.41
C THR A 438 -19.88 3.26 -2.03
N LYS A 439 -18.59 3.08 -1.74
CA LYS A 439 -18.05 1.80 -1.22
C LYS A 439 -18.78 1.37 0.05
N GLU A 440 -19.09 2.31 0.92
CA GLU A 440 -19.80 2.09 2.18
C GLU A 440 -21.27 1.72 1.94
N GLY A 441 -21.90 2.30 0.91
CA GLY A 441 -23.25 1.90 0.49
C GLY A 441 -23.33 0.46 -0.02
N PHE A 442 -22.33 0.02 -0.79
CA PHE A 442 -22.24 -1.40 -1.18
C PHE A 442 -21.93 -2.31 0.01
N ALA A 443 -21.11 -1.85 0.98
CA ALA A 443 -20.83 -2.61 2.19
C ALA A 443 -22.07 -2.75 3.10
N PHE A 444 -22.99 -1.78 3.08
CA PHE A 444 -24.30 -1.89 3.72
C PHE A 444 -25.15 -2.99 3.06
N LEU A 445 -25.24 -3.00 1.73
CA LEU A 445 -26.00 -4.04 0.99
C LEU A 445 -25.42 -5.44 1.20
N ASP A 446 -24.08 -5.57 1.28
CA ASP A 446 -23.42 -6.84 1.57
C ASP A 446 -23.67 -7.33 3.02
N ALA A 447 -23.71 -6.41 3.99
CA ALA A 447 -24.05 -6.74 5.36
C ALA A 447 -25.51 -7.19 5.46
N LEU A 448 -26.43 -6.47 4.80
CA LEU A 448 -27.85 -6.81 4.75
C LEU A 448 -28.09 -8.18 4.08
N TYR A 449 -27.40 -8.46 2.97
CA TYR A 449 -27.42 -9.78 2.34
C TYR A 449 -27.01 -10.89 3.32
N LYS A 450 -25.90 -10.72 4.03
CA LYS A 450 -25.39 -11.72 4.97
C LYS A 450 -26.36 -11.96 6.13
N GLN A 451 -26.94 -10.89 6.66
CA GLN A 451 -27.90 -10.97 7.74
C GLN A 451 -29.19 -11.71 7.32
N LEU A 452 -29.68 -11.44 6.11
CA LEU A 452 -30.86 -12.11 5.56
C LEU A 452 -30.60 -13.56 5.12
N ALA A 453 -29.37 -13.89 4.73
CA ALA A 453 -29.00 -15.22 4.28
C ALA A 453 -28.71 -16.21 5.42
N ASP A 454 -28.43 -15.72 6.63
CA ASP A 454 -28.07 -16.55 7.79
C ASP A 454 -29.32 -17.03 8.53
N PRO A 455 -29.66 -18.33 8.48
CA PRO A 455 -30.83 -18.87 9.15
C PRO A 455 -30.70 -18.92 10.69
N SER A 456 -29.49 -18.71 11.25
CA SER A 456 -29.23 -18.81 12.68
C SER A 456 -29.57 -17.55 13.48
N ILE A 457 -29.74 -16.43 12.81
CA ILE A 457 -29.94 -15.11 13.44
C ILE A 457 -31.41 -14.90 13.90
N PHE A 458 -32.38 -15.63 13.33
CA PHE A 458 -33.79 -15.50 13.61
C PHE A 458 -34.41 -16.76 14.22
N VAL A 459 -33.81 -17.29 15.28
CA VAL A 459 -34.39 -18.45 15.98
C VAL A 459 -35.45 -17.99 16.97
N HIS A 460 -36.73 -17.97 16.55
CA HIS A 460 -37.86 -18.22 17.45
C HIS A 460 -38.33 -19.66 17.29
N PRO A 461 -38.63 -20.36 18.40
CA PRO A 461 -38.98 -21.78 18.35
C PRO A 461 -40.41 -22.00 17.85
N LEU A 462 -40.55 -23.01 17.01
CA LEU A 462 -41.77 -23.67 16.56
C LEU A 462 -42.34 -23.29 15.17
N ARG A 463 -41.98 -24.02 14.16
CA ARG A 463 -42.78 -25.06 13.51
C ARG A 463 -42.09 -25.62 12.28
N THR A 464 -41.76 -26.90 12.38
CA THR A 464 -41.41 -27.76 11.24
C THR A 464 -42.52 -27.80 10.21
N LEU A 465 -42.20 -27.52 8.95
CA LEU A 465 -42.79 -28.14 7.79
C LEU A 465 -41.77 -28.31 6.67
N ARG A 466 -41.79 -29.53 6.14
CA ARG A 466 -40.82 -30.10 5.18
C ARG A 466 -40.92 -29.51 3.78
N SER A 467 -39.76 -29.43 3.17
CA SER A 467 -39.35 -29.76 1.78
C SER A 467 -39.90 -28.95 0.62
N ALA A 468 -39.04 -28.49 -0.22
CA ALA A 468 -38.72 -29.14 -1.50
C ALA A 468 -37.61 -28.41 -2.23
N ASN A 469 -36.61 -29.18 -2.61
CA ASN A 469 -35.55 -28.79 -3.54
C ASN A 469 -36.14 -28.44 -4.91
N ARG A 470 -35.68 -27.35 -5.50
CA ARG A 470 -35.49 -27.23 -6.94
C ARG A 470 -34.33 -26.31 -7.21
N GLU A 471 -33.27 -26.92 -7.74
CA GLU A 471 -32.19 -26.25 -8.46
C GLU A 471 -32.76 -25.72 -9.77
N ASP A 472 -32.46 -24.48 -10.08
CA ASP A 472 -32.53 -23.99 -11.46
C ASP A 472 -31.27 -23.13 -11.73
N ASN A 473 -30.40 -23.75 -12.50
CA ASN A 473 -29.28 -23.12 -13.19
C ASN A 473 -29.82 -22.30 -14.37
N GLN A 474 -29.58 -20.99 -14.40
CA GLN A 474 -29.63 -20.23 -15.63
C GLN A 474 -28.48 -19.25 -15.76
N ALA A 475 -27.80 -19.33 -16.90
CA ALA A 475 -26.65 -18.56 -17.35
C ALA A 475 -27.02 -17.09 -17.68
N PRO A 476 -26.04 -16.14 -17.68
CA PRO A 476 -26.31 -14.71 -17.81
C PRO A 476 -26.46 -14.25 -19.27
N GLN A 477 -27.41 -13.37 -19.52
CA GLN A 477 -27.62 -12.66 -20.81
C GLN A 477 -27.24 -11.16 -20.77
N PRO A 478 -27.05 -10.51 -21.92
CA PRO A 478 -26.22 -9.30 -22.06
C PRO A 478 -26.89 -7.93 -21.87
N ALA A 479 -26.08 -6.90 -21.93
CA ALA A 479 -26.07 -5.57 -21.36
C ALA A 479 -27.19 -4.54 -21.68
N HIS A 480 -28.21 -4.84 -22.45
CA HIS A 480 -29.31 -3.89 -22.80
C HIS A 480 -30.50 -3.90 -21.84
N VAL A 481 -30.42 -4.58 -20.70
CA VAL A 481 -31.54 -4.97 -19.84
C VAL A 481 -31.58 -4.19 -18.51
N LYS A 482 -30.79 -3.14 -18.31
CA LYS A 482 -30.60 -2.53 -16.98
C LYS A 482 -31.85 -1.92 -16.35
N LEU A 483 -32.62 -1.16 -17.10
CA LEU A 483 -33.90 -0.57 -16.61
C LEU A 483 -34.95 -1.65 -16.35
N GLY A 484 -34.96 -2.71 -17.16
CA GLY A 484 -35.86 -3.85 -16.98
C GLY A 484 -35.53 -4.72 -15.75
N VAL A 485 -34.25 -4.88 -15.39
CA VAL A 485 -33.85 -5.72 -14.24
C VAL A 485 -34.23 -5.07 -12.91
N VAL A 486 -33.93 -3.78 -12.70
CA VAL A 486 -34.32 -3.09 -11.45
C VAL A 486 -35.83 -3.00 -11.30
N ALA A 487 -36.58 -2.77 -12.38
CA ALA A 487 -38.04 -2.78 -12.37
C ALA A 487 -38.62 -4.17 -12.07
N ARG A 488 -37.91 -5.26 -12.47
CA ARG A 488 -38.25 -6.63 -12.10
C ARG A 488 -38.03 -6.85 -10.61
N LEU A 489 -36.83 -6.52 -10.08
CA LEU A 489 -36.50 -6.67 -8.66
C LEU A 489 -37.47 -5.91 -7.76
N ARG A 490 -37.92 -4.70 -8.17
CA ARG A 490 -38.99 -3.94 -7.48
C ARG A 490 -40.31 -4.71 -7.37
N ARG A 491 -40.70 -5.46 -8.39
CA ARG A 491 -41.92 -6.27 -8.36
C ARG A 491 -41.76 -7.51 -7.49
N GLU A 492 -40.65 -8.19 -7.61
CA GLU A 492 -40.32 -9.43 -6.90
C GLU A 492 -40.19 -9.23 -5.39
N VAL A 493 -39.64 -8.07 -4.94
CA VAL A 493 -39.48 -7.78 -3.52
C VAL A 493 -40.80 -7.75 -2.76
N GLY A 494 -41.88 -7.23 -3.36
CA GLY A 494 -43.19 -7.19 -2.72
C GLY A 494 -43.84 -8.56 -2.51
N THR A 495 -43.42 -9.58 -3.25
CA THR A 495 -43.96 -10.95 -3.19
C THR A 495 -43.02 -11.95 -2.51
N ALA A 496 -41.86 -11.50 -2.05
CA ALA A 496 -40.86 -12.36 -1.41
C ALA A 496 -41.44 -13.06 -0.17
N SER A 497 -41.30 -14.39 -0.10
CA SER A 497 -41.90 -15.21 0.94
C SER A 497 -41.00 -15.51 2.13
N SER A 498 -39.69 -15.16 2.05
CA SER A 498 -38.72 -15.43 3.09
C SER A 498 -37.51 -14.49 3.00
N ASN A 499 -36.77 -14.39 4.12
CA ASN A 499 -35.48 -13.64 4.18
C ASN A 499 -34.46 -14.13 3.15
N ARG A 500 -34.43 -15.43 2.85
CA ARG A 500 -33.53 -15.98 1.84
C ARG A 500 -33.85 -15.47 0.43
N VAL A 501 -35.10 -15.29 0.11
CA VAL A 501 -35.52 -14.68 -1.17
C VAL A 501 -35.11 -13.21 -1.19
N LEU A 502 -35.34 -12.47 -0.10
CA LEU A 502 -34.92 -11.08 0.03
C LEU A 502 -33.39 -10.93 -0.08
N ALA A 503 -32.61 -11.84 0.51
CA ALA A 503 -31.17 -11.85 0.38
C ALA A 503 -30.71 -11.91 -1.09
N ASN A 504 -31.30 -12.83 -1.87
CA ASN A 504 -30.96 -12.96 -3.29
C ASN A 504 -31.32 -11.68 -4.08
N LEU A 505 -32.44 -11.07 -3.80
CA LEU A 505 -32.85 -9.82 -4.43
C LEU A 505 -31.94 -8.64 -4.08
N VAL A 506 -31.45 -8.57 -2.84
CA VAL A 506 -30.44 -7.57 -2.40
C VAL A 506 -29.10 -7.79 -3.11
N ALA A 507 -28.65 -9.04 -3.25
CA ALA A 507 -27.44 -9.38 -3.98
C ALA A 507 -27.55 -8.98 -5.47
N ASP A 508 -28.65 -9.31 -6.12
CA ASP A 508 -28.92 -8.94 -7.52
C ASP A 508 -28.97 -7.42 -7.70
N PHE A 509 -29.63 -6.70 -6.79
CA PHE A 509 -29.69 -5.24 -6.80
C PHE A 509 -28.29 -4.62 -6.65
N GLY A 510 -27.48 -5.12 -5.72
CA GLY A 510 -26.08 -4.71 -5.55
C GLY A 510 -25.24 -4.96 -6.80
N ALA A 511 -25.38 -6.16 -7.40
CA ALA A 511 -24.64 -6.56 -8.60
C ALA A 511 -25.01 -5.69 -9.82
N VAL A 512 -26.30 -5.42 -10.05
CA VAL A 512 -26.77 -4.58 -11.15
C VAL A 512 -26.35 -3.13 -10.97
N THR A 513 -26.42 -2.61 -9.75
CA THR A 513 -26.05 -1.22 -9.45
C THR A 513 -24.53 -1.02 -9.55
N ASN A 514 -23.72 -2.01 -9.18
CA ASN A 514 -22.27 -1.94 -9.27
C ASN A 514 -21.73 -1.99 -10.72
N LYS A 515 -22.45 -2.65 -11.62
CA LYS A 515 -22.09 -2.75 -13.06
C LYS A 515 -22.33 -1.45 -13.84
N SER A 516 -23.01 -0.46 -13.26
CA SER A 516 -23.36 0.77 -13.97
C SER A 516 -22.27 1.82 -13.90
N SER A 517 -22.05 2.52 -15.01
CA SER A 517 -21.07 3.60 -15.17
C SER A 517 -21.23 4.78 -14.20
N GLY A 518 -22.34 4.87 -13.47
CA GLY A 518 -22.63 5.98 -12.55
C GLY A 518 -22.96 5.60 -11.12
N ARG A 519 -23.11 4.32 -10.78
CA ARG A 519 -23.53 3.88 -9.43
C ARG A 519 -24.71 4.66 -8.83
N THR A 520 -25.44 5.40 -9.66
CA THR A 520 -26.56 6.24 -9.26
C THR A 520 -27.81 5.37 -9.16
N ILE A 521 -28.52 5.48 -8.03
CA ILE A 521 -29.80 4.79 -7.82
C ILE A 521 -30.88 5.51 -8.61
N THR A 522 -31.57 4.75 -9.42
CA THR A 522 -32.71 5.22 -10.22
C THR A 522 -34.00 5.31 -9.38
N LYS A 523 -35.05 5.90 -9.93
CA LYS A 523 -36.37 5.93 -9.28
C LYS A 523 -36.89 4.51 -8.92
N ASP A 524 -36.68 3.53 -9.82
CA ASP A 524 -37.04 2.13 -9.53
C ASP A 524 -36.12 1.50 -8.48
N GLY A 525 -34.86 1.94 -8.37
CA GLY A 525 -33.94 1.50 -7.33
C GLY A 525 -34.35 1.98 -5.93
N PHE A 526 -34.80 3.21 -5.79
CA PHE A 526 -35.40 3.70 -4.54
C PHE A 526 -36.69 2.95 -4.21
N ALA A 527 -37.58 2.75 -5.18
CA ALA A 527 -38.80 2.00 -4.98
C ALA A 527 -38.56 0.51 -4.63
N PHE A 528 -37.41 -0.07 -5.07
CA PHE A 528 -36.96 -1.39 -4.61
C PHE A 528 -36.60 -1.37 -3.13
N LEU A 529 -35.80 -0.38 -2.67
CA LEU A 529 -35.37 -0.27 -1.28
C LEU A 529 -36.55 -0.01 -0.33
N GLU A 530 -37.48 0.86 -0.74
CA GLU A 530 -38.72 1.12 0.00
C GLU A 530 -39.59 -0.15 0.08
N GLY A 531 -39.73 -0.88 -1.02
CA GLY A 531 -40.44 -2.17 -1.06
C GLY A 531 -39.75 -3.25 -0.19
N LEU A 532 -38.41 -3.24 -0.11
CA LEU A 532 -37.66 -4.15 0.73
C LEU A 532 -37.91 -3.89 2.22
N ALA A 533 -37.89 -2.63 2.65
CA ALA A 533 -38.20 -2.26 4.03
C ALA A 533 -39.66 -2.66 4.40
N ALA A 534 -40.63 -2.32 3.56
CA ALA A 534 -42.03 -2.70 3.76
C ALA A 534 -42.19 -4.23 3.84
N ARG A 535 -41.46 -5.00 3.04
CA ARG A 535 -41.53 -6.47 3.06
C ARG A 535 -40.90 -7.08 4.29
N LEU A 536 -39.79 -6.50 4.77
CA LEU A 536 -39.17 -6.89 6.03
C LEU A 536 -40.09 -6.69 7.22
N HIS A 537 -40.80 -5.56 7.28
CA HIS A 537 -41.85 -5.35 8.29
C HIS A 537 -43.00 -6.38 8.20
N ALA A 538 -43.35 -6.81 7.00
CA ALA A 538 -44.43 -7.79 6.80
C ALA A 538 -44.00 -9.25 7.10
N LEU A 539 -42.71 -9.55 7.13
CA LEU A 539 -42.16 -10.87 7.43
C LEU A 539 -41.67 -11.01 8.88
N ASN A 540 -41.90 -9.99 9.72
CA ASN A 540 -41.48 -9.98 11.12
C ASN A 540 -42.43 -10.79 12.04
#